data_f20394e4d83112bb99c37c5aafe91d7e
#
_entry.id   f20394e4d83112bb99c37c5aafe91d7e
#
_cell.length_a   1.000
_cell.length_b   1.000
_cell.length_c   1.000
_cell.angle_alpha   90.00
_cell.angle_beta   90.00
_cell.angle_gamma   90.00
#
_symmetry.space_group_name_H-M   'P 1'
#
loop_
_entity.id
_entity.type
_entity.pdbx_description
1 polymer ?
#
loop_
_entity_poly.entity_id
_entity_poly.type
_entity_poly.pdbx_seq_one_letter_code
_entity_poly.pdbx_strand_id
1 'polypeptide(L)'
;MIHKYSLNGYNIVLDVNSGGVSVVDDAAYRLLDHLGPPLQETCPQAALDALKGEFSEEALREAYGELLEMYQSGILFSADDYGQFSDKMVSAPVKAMCLHIAHDCNLRCKYCFASTGDFGHGRKLMDFETGKRAIDFLIEHSGTRHNLELDFFGGEPLMNYEVVKQVVAYARSIEKEHNKNFRFTITTNGVQLTEDKFDFLNKEISNVVLSIDGRKEVNDRMRPNAGGKGSYDTILPHFQKFVESRGQDQYYVRGTFTRYNLDFAQDVLDLNAKGFDQISVEPVVTDSKYDYALREEDLPVIYDEYERLAKELIRRKKAGTGFNFFHFMIDLDQG
;
A
#
# COMPACT_ATOMS: atom_id res chain seq x y z
N MET A 1 6.91 6.81 -22.22
CA MET A 1 5.60 6.16 -22.58
C MET A 1 4.50 6.89 -21.84
N ILE A 2 3.35 7.19 -22.50
CA ILE A 2 2.19 7.77 -21.81
C ILE A 2 1.05 6.75 -21.73
N HIS A 3 0.29 6.83 -20.65
CA HIS A 3 -0.99 6.17 -20.46
C HIS A 3 -2.07 7.24 -20.24
N LYS A 4 -3.15 7.19 -21.01
CA LYS A 4 -4.24 8.16 -20.89
C LYS A 4 -5.60 7.46 -20.76
N TYR A 5 -6.45 8.06 -19.94
CA TYR A 5 -7.82 7.57 -19.71
C TYR A 5 -8.73 8.70 -19.22
N SER A 6 -10.04 8.50 -19.33
CA SER A 6 -11.02 9.44 -18.79
C SER A 6 -11.74 8.79 -17.60
N LEU A 7 -11.83 9.52 -16.49
CA LEU A 7 -12.49 9.06 -15.28
C LEU A 7 -13.19 10.23 -14.57
N ASN A 8 -14.45 10.05 -14.18
CA ASN A 8 -15.23 11.07 -13.46
C ASN A 8 -15.31 12.45 -14.14
N GLY A 9 -15.25 12.48 -15.48
CA GLY A 9 -15.31 13.73 -16.26
C GLY A 9 -13.95 14.44 -16.41
N TYR A 10 -12.85 13.80 -15.99
CA TYR A 10 -11.49 14.30 -16.19
C TYR A 10 -10.75 13.44 -17.22
N ASN A 11 -10.02 14.09 -18.10
CA ASN A 11 -9.06 13.42 -18.98
C ASN A 11 -7.68 13.43 -18.30
N ILE A 12 -7.20 12.24 -17.98
CA ILE A 12 -5.97 12.04 -17.20
C ILE A 12 -4.88 11.48 -18.10
N VAL A 13 -3.70 12.05 -18.01
CA VAL A 13 -2.49 11.61 -18.71
C VAL A 13 -1.41 11.31 -17.68
N LEU A 14 -0.91 10.08 -17.72
CA LEU A 14 0.21 9.61 -16.90
C LEU A 14 1.43 9.41 -17.82
N ASP A 15 2.52 10.12 -17.59
CA ASP A 15 3.82 9.76 -18.15
C ASP A 15 4.48 8.68 -17.28
N VAL A 16 4.64 7.49 -17.84
CA VAL A 16 5.07 6.29 -17.09
C VAL A 16 6.50 6.41 -16.58
N ASN A 17 7.37 7.14 -17.31
CA ASN A 17 8.77 7.21 -16.95
C ASN A 17 9.07 8.34 -15.94
N SER A 18 8.41 9.50 -16.07
CA SER A 18 8.57 10.58 -15.09
C SER A 18 7.69 10.42 -13.85
N GLY A 19 6.62 9.61 -13.94
CA GLY A 19 5.59 9.55 -12.90
C GLY A 19 4.61 10.73 -12.91
N GLY A 20 4.76 11.66 -13.84
CA GLY A 20 3.92 12.87 -13.95
C GLY A 20 2.46 12.51 -14.28
N VAL A 21 1.51 13.02 -13.48
CA VAL A 21 0.07 12.89 -13.70
C VAL A 21 -0.52 14.25 -13.96
N SER A 22 -1.19 14.39 -15.11
CA SER A 22 -1.78 15.67 -15.53
C SER A 22 -3.25 15.49 -15.91
N VAL A 23 -4.06 16.50 -15.62
CA VAL A 23 -5.42 16.63 -16.15
C VAL A 23 -5.37 17.58 -17.32
N VAL A 24 -5.89 17.14 -18.46
CA VAL A 24 -5.86 17.91 -19.70
C VAL A 24 -7.29 18.10 -20.25
N ASP A 25 -7.47 19.08 -21.09
CA ASP A 25 -8.73 19.31 -21.80
C ASP A 25 -8.98 18.29 -22.93
N ASP A 26 -10.13 18.35 -23.55
CA ASP A 26 -10.52 17.41 -24.61
C ASP A 26 -9.63 17.55 -25.85
N ALA A 27 -9.18 18.78 -26.20
CA ALA A 27 -8.34 19.03 -27.35
C ALA A 27 -6.93 18.44 -27.16
N ALA A 28 -6.30 18.68 -26.03
CA ALA A 28 -5.01 18.07 -25.66
C ALA A 28 -5.09 16.55 -25.58
N TYR A 29 -6.16 16.02 -24.96
CA TYR A 29 -6.38 14.58 -24.86
C TYR A 29 -6.48 13.90 -26.21
N ARG A 30 -7.20 14.51 -27.17
CA ARG A 30 -7.32 13.98 -28.54
C ARG A 30 -6.04 14.18 -29.35
N LEU A 31 -5.34 15.30 -29.19
CA LEU A 31 -4.06 15.54 -29.85
C LEU A 31 -3.03 14.46 -29.53
N LEU A 32 -2.98 13.96 -28.29
CA LEU A 32 -2.06 12.92 -27.88
C LEU A 32 -2.20 11.60 -28.66
N ASP A 33 -3.34 11.35 -29.34
CA ASP A 33 -3.50 10.21 -30.25
C ASP A 33 -2.69 10.37 -31.55
N HIS A 34 -2.31 11.59 -31.89
CA HIS A 34 -1.64 11.95 -33.14
C HIS A 34 -0.21 12.47 -32.92
N LEU A 35 0.28 12.46 -31.67
CA LEU A 35 1.59 12.98 -31.30
C LEU A 35 2.51 11.87 -30.78
N GLY A 36 3.80 12.05 -31.00
CA GLY A 36 4.84 11.20 -30.44
C GLY A 36 6.18 11.95 -30.38
N PRO A 37 7.08 11.53 -29.48
CA PRO A 37 8.37 12.19 -29.32
C PRO A 37 9.29 11.96 -30.55
N PRO A 38 10.14 12.94 -30.91
CA PRO A 38 10.24 14.28 -30.32
C PRO A 38 9.12 15.21 -30.80
N LEU A 39 8.58 16.04 -29.89
CA LEU A 39 7.63 17.10 -30.28
C LEU A 39 8.36 18.24 -30.99
N GLN A 40 7.75 18.75 -32.05
CA GLN A 40 8.27 19.89 -32.82
C GLN A 40 7.85 21.21 -32.15
N GLU A 41 8.50 22.33 -32.51
CA GLU A 41 8.11 23.66 -32.01
C GLU A 41 6.69 24.09 -32.45
N THR A 42 6.18 23.51 -33.51
CA THR A 42 4.82 23.80 -34.01
C THR A 42 4.00 22.53 -34.14
N CYS A 43 2.69 22.65 -33.91
CA CYS A 43 1.77 21.54 -34.04
C CYS A 43 1.84 20.93 -35.45
N PRO A 44 2.05 19.63 -35.62
CA PRO A 44 2.09 18.95 -36.90
C PRO A 44 0.79 19.16 -37.68
N GLN A 45 0.89 19.54 -38.97
CA GLN A 45 -0.30 19.76 -39.80
C GLN A 45 -1.20 18.52 -39.89
N ALA A 46 -0.62 17.33 -39.89
CA ALA A 46 -1.37 16.07 -39.89
C ALA A 46 -2.28 15.91 -38.66
N ALA A 47 -1.84 16.34 -37.46
CA ALA A 47 -2.64 16.31 -36.26
C ALA A 47 -3.80 17.35 -36.31
N LEU A 48 -3.51 18.55 -36.83
CA LEU A 48 -4.54 19.58 -37.06
C LEU A 48 -5.60 19.08 -38.03
N ASP A 49 -5.18 18.49 -39.16
CA ASP A 49 -6.09 17.99 -40.20
C ASP A 49 -6.95 16.82 -39.70
N ALA A 50 -6.40 15.97 -38.84
CA ALA A 50 -7.13 14.85 -38.25
C ALA A 50 -8.29 15.30 -37.33
N LEU A 51 -8.11 16.43 -36.63
CA LEU A 51 -9.04 16.89 -35.58
C LEU A 51 -9.85 18.15 -35.98
N LYS A 52 -9.66 18.71 -37.16
CA LYS A 52 -10.36 19.92 -37.65
C LYS A 52 -11.89 19.82 -37.69
N GLY A 53 -12.45 18.61 -37.63
CA GLY A 53 -13.87 18.37 -37.56
C GLY A 53 -14.45 18.39 -36.15
N GLU A 54 -13.57 18.30 -35.15
CA GLU A 54 -13.94 18.24 -33.72
C GLU A 54 -13.63 19.54 -32.99
N PHE A 55 -12.50 20.20 -33.35
CA PHE A 55 -12.00 21.41 -32.68
C PHE A 55 -11.62 22.47 -33.69
N SER A 56 -11.57 23.72 -33.23
CA SER A 56 -11.00 24.83 -34.01
C SER A 56 -9.47 24.71 -34.08
N GLU A 57 -8.87 25.21 -35.18
CA GLU A 57 -7.41 25.21 -35.31
C GLU A 57 -6.72 25.99 -34.19
N GLU A 58 -7.34 27.10 -33.75
CA GLU A 58 -6.85 27.89 -32.62
C GLU A 58 -6.78 27.07 -31.32
N ALA A 59 -7.85 26.38 -30.94
CA ALA A 59 -7.88 25.53 -29.76
C ALA A 59 -6.85 24.39 -29.84
N LEU A 60 -6.68 23.77 -31.02
CA LEU A 60 -5.67 22.71 -31.19
C LEU A 60 -4.25 23.24 -31.04
N ARG A 61 -3.97 24.46 -31.54
CA ARG A 61 -2.64 25.07 -31.39
C ARG A 61 -2.35 25.50 -29.96
N GLU A 62 -3.35 26.02 -29.23
CA GLU A 62 -3.23 26.33 -27.81
C GLU A 62 -2.94 25.07 -26.99
N ALA A 63 -3.76 24.04 -27.14
CA ALA A 63 -3.56 22.75 -26.46
C ALA A 63 -2.19 22.13 -26.81
N TYR A 64 -1.73 22.23 -28.06
CA TYR A 64 -0.40 21.78 -28.45
C TYR A 64 0.70 22.55 -27.72
N GLY A 65 0.55 23.84 -27.53
CA GLY A 65 1.49 24.69 -26.79
C GLY A 65 1.68 24.20 -25.36
N GLU A 66 0.57 23.89 -24.66
CA GLU A 66 0.61 23.32 -23.31
C GLU A 66 1.31 21.95 -23.29
N LEU A 67 0.98 21.06 -24.23
CA LEU A 67 1.65 19.75 -24.35
C LEU A 67 3.14 19.88 -24.66
N LEU A 68 3.54 20.90 -25.45
CA LEU A 68 4.94 21.17 -25.74
C LEU A 68 5.70 21.67 -24.50
N GLU A 69 5.09 22.52 -23.67
CA GLU A 69 5.65 22.95 -22.39
C GLU A 69 5.84 21.76 -21.44
N MET A 70 4.86 20.87 -21.35
CA MET A 70 4.95 19.64 -20.57
C MET A 70 6.09 18.72 -21.08
N TYR A 71 6.24 18.60 -22.40
CA TYR A 71 7.33 17.84 -23.00
C TYR A 71 8.70 18.46 -22.70
N GLN A 72 8.84 19.78 -22.83
CA GLN A 72 10.10 20.50 -22.56
C GLN A 72 10.49 20.46 -21.09
N SER A 73 9.50 20.41 -20.17
CA SER A 73 9.73 20.24 -18.73
C SER A 73 10.02 18.78 -18.31
N GLY A 74 9.93 17.83 -19.23
CA GLY A 74 10.25 16.43 -18.98
C GLY A 74 9.15 15.62 -18.28
N ILE A 75 7.91 16.14 -18.22
CA ILE A 75 6.76 15.44 -17.62
C ILE A 75 5.81 14.82 -18.66
N LEU A 76 6.15 14.91 -19.95
CA LEU A 76 5.42 14.28 -21.05
C LEU A 76 6.40 13.64 -22.04
N PHE A 77 6.16 12.40 -22.45
CA PHE A 77 7.05 11.62 -23.32
C PHE A 77 8.50 11.55 -22.81
N SER A 78 8.68 11.49 -21.49
CA SER A 78 9.99 11.40 -20.87
C SER A 78 10.74 10.13 -21.29
N ALA A 79 12.06 10.20 -21.28
CA ALA A 79 12.92 9.07 -21.62
C ALA A 79 12.92 8.05 -20.48
N ASP A 80 13.00 6.76 -20.82
CA ASP A 80 13.29 5.70 -19.84
C ASP A 80 14.80 5.65 -19.59
N ASP A 81 15.24 6.26 -18.51
CA ASP A 81 16.63 6.28 -18.08
C ASP A 81 16.91 5.41 -16.84
N TYR A 82 15.92 4.67 -16.35
CA TYR A 82 16.05 3.80 -15.19
C TYR A 82 17.15 2.74 -15.35
N GLY A 83 17.39 2.28 -16.59
CA GLY A 83 18.42 1.29 -16.89
C GLY A 83 19.83 1.70 -16.42
N GLN A 84 20.16 3.01 -16.44
CA GLN A 84 21.45 3.51 -15.97
C GLN A 84 21.66 3.40 -14.44
N PHE A 85 20.56 3.22 -13.69
CA PHE A 85 20.62 3.09 -12.23
C PHE A 85 20.60 1.63 -11.76
N SER A 86 20.40 0.65 -12.66
CA SER A 86 20.25 -0.76 -12.31
C SER A 86 21.42 -1.29 -11.44
N ASP A 87 22.66 -1.01 -11.82
CA ASP A 87 23.84 -1.47 -11.10
C ASP A 87 23.96 -0.84 -9.69
N LYS A 88 23.51 0.41 -9.54
CA LYS A 88 23.45 1.10 -8.24
C LYS A 88 22.37 0.50 -7.35
N MET A 89 21.24 0.09 -7.93
CA MET A 89 20.15 -0.53 -7.17
C MET A 89 20.56 -1.93 -6.65
N VAL A 90 21.24 -2.73 -7.46
CA VAL A 90 21.72 -4.08 -7.08
C VAL A 90 22.77 -4.01 -5.98
N SER A 91 23.64 -3.00 -5.97
CA SER A 91 24.70 -2.81 -4.98
C SER A 91 24.31 -1.94 -3.78
N ALA A 92 23.05 -1.54 -3.69
CA ALA A 92 22.60 -0.66 -2.61
C ALA A 92 22.70 -1.34 -1.23
N PRO A 93 23.19 -0.63 -0.19
CA PRO A 93 23.22 -1.16 1.17
C PRO A 93 21.82 -1.55 1.66
N VAL A 94 21.74 -2.60 2.48
CA VAL A 94 20.48 -3.09 3.05
C VAL A 94 19.85 -1.98 3.91
N LYS A 95 18.55 -1.68 3.66
CA LYS A 95 17.79 -0.68 4.39
C LYS A 95 16.82 -1.30 5.41
N ALA A 96 16.22 -2.41 5.04
CA ALA A 96 15.10 -2.99 5.76
C ALA A 96 15.22 -4.51 5.83
N MET A 97 14.61 -5.08 6.88
CA MET A 97 14.51 -6.52 7.07
C MET A 97 13.15 -6.90 7.64
N CYS A 98 12.56 -7.96 7.11
CA CYS A 98 11.37 -8.57 7.69
C CYS A 98 11.80 -9.81 8.50
N LEU A 99 11.48 -9.84 9.79
CA LEU A 99 11.71 -10.99 10.68
C LEU A 99 10.43 -11.78 10.87
N HIS A 100 10.42 -13.00 10.36
CA HIS A 100 9.37 -13.98 10.68
C HIS A 100 9.60 -14.51 12.10
N ILE A 101 9.24 -13.69 13.10
CA ILE A 101 9.51 -13.95 14.52
C ILE A 101 8.74 -15.18 15.06
N ALA A 102 7.64 -15.55 14.38
CA ALA A 102 6.85 -16.73 14.71
C ALA A 102 6.45 -17.48 13.44
N HIS A 103 6.82 -18.75 13.33
CA HIS A 103 6.26 -19.72 12.39
C HIS A 103 5.11 -20.46 13.07
N ASP A 104 4.20 -19.73 13.68
CA ASP A 104 2.94 -20.21 14.25
C ASP A 104 1.91 -19.08 14.27
N CYS A 105 0.62 -19.42 14.22
CA CYS A 105 -0.47 -18.48 14.25
C CYS A 105 -1.68 -19.08 15.00
N ASN A 106 -2.40 -18.23 15.71
CA ASN A 106 -3.65 -18.59 16.41
C ASN A 106 -4.89 -18.46 15.52
N LEU A 107 -4.74 -17.91 14.27
CA LEU A 107 -5.77 -17.93 13.24
C LEU A 107 -5.48 -18.94 12.14
N ARG A 108 -6.48 -19.19 11.29
CA ARG A 108 -6.43 -20.10 10.13
C ARG A 108 -7.06 -19.44 8.92
N CYS A 109 -6.52 -18.25 8.55
CA CYS A 109 -7.02 -17.47 7.41
C CYS A 109 -6.96 -18.31 6.14
N LYS A 110 -8.05 -18.33 5.36
CA LYS A 110 -8.17 -19.21 4.19
C LYS A 110 -7.23 -18.81 3.05
N TYR A 111 -6.93 -17.50 2.93
CA TYR A 111 -6.01 -16.96 1.93
C TYR A 111 -4.56 -16.84 2.42
N CYS A 112 -4.22 -17.40 3.58
CA CYS A 112 -2.91 -17.22 4.19
C CYS A 112 -1.78 -17.79 3.33
N PHE A 113 -0.92 -16.93 2.80
CA PHE A 113 0.26 -17.34 2.03
C PHE A 113 1.31 -18.06 2.87
N ALA A 114 1.28 -17.87 4.20
CA ALA A 114 2.19 -18.49 5.15
C ALA A 114 1.73 -19.90 5.62
N SER A 115 0.90 -20.59 4.84
CA SER A 115 0.41 -21.94 5.17
C SER A 115 -0.16 -22.04 6.59
N THR A 116 -1.05 -21.11 6.96
CA THR A 116 -1.60 -20.96 8.33
C THR A 116 -0.57 -20.56 9.40
N GLY A 117 0.52 -19.96 8.97
CA GLY A 117 1.55 -19.36 9.82
C GLY A 117 2.83 -20.17 9.99
N ASP A 118 2.91 -21.41 9.50
CA ASP A 118 4.11 -22.26 9.65
C ASP A 118 5.02 -22.27 8.42
N PHE A 119 4.64 -21.59 7.35
CA PHE A 119 5.37 -21.49 6.08
C PHE A 119 5.76 -22.84 5.46
N GLY A 120 5.04 -23.93 5.80
CA GLY A 120 5.32 -25.29 5.35
C GLY A 120 6.53 -25.96 6.02
N HIS A 121 7.12 -25.31 7.04
CA HIS A 121 8.33 -25.81 7.74
C HIS A 121 8.06 -26.27 9.18
N GLY A 122 6.81 -26.39 9.56
CA GLY A 122 6.38 -26.72 10.92
C GLY A 122 6.43 -25.52 11.87
N ARG A 123 5.73 -25.66 13.00
CA ARG A 123 5.55 -24.57 13.96
C ARG A 123 6.79 -24.34 14.80
N LYS A 124 7.27 -23.11 14.80
CA LYS A 124 8.47 -22.66 15.53
C LYS A 124 8.30 -21.22 15.99
N LEU A 125 8.96 -20.87 17.07
CA LEU A 125 9.18 -19.49 17.47
C LEU A 125 10.68 -19.19 17.34
N MET A 126 11.02 -17.99 16.87
CA MET A 126 12.40 -17.53 16.77
C MET A 126 12.98 -17.38 18.20
N ASP A 127 14.18 -17.82 18.43
CA ASP A 127 14.90 -17.51 19.67
C ASP A 127 15.56 -16.13 19.61
N PHE A 128 15.88 -15.58 20.75
CA PHE A 128 16.52 -14.26 20.86
C PHE A 128 17.85 -14.21 20.11
N GLU A 129 18.68 -15.25 20.18
CA GLU A 129 20.01 -15.28 19.53
C GLU A 129 19.89 -15.18 18.01
N THR A 130 18.86 -15.79 17.43
CA THR A 130 18.58 -15.66 16.00
C THR A 130 18.14 -14.23 15.65
N GLY A 131 17.26 -13.63 16.44
CA GLY A 131 16.85 -12.24 16.26
C GLY A 131 18.01 -11.24 16.43
N LYS A 132 18.87 -11.48 17.42
CA LYS A 132 20.09 -10.70 17.64
C LYS A 132 21.02 -10.73 16.42
N ARG A 133 21.31 -11.91 15.89
CA ARG A 133 22.15 -12.06 14.68
C ARG A 133 21.53 -11.37 13.47
N ALA A 134 20.22 -11.30 13.36
CA ALA A 134 19.55 -10.57 12.28
C ALA A 134 19.79 -9.06 12.41
N ILE A 135 19.75 -8.50 13.62
CA ILE A 135 20.11 -7.09 13.87
C ILE A 135 21.58 -6.84 13.51
N ASP A 136 22.50 -7.69 13.97
CA ASP A 136 23.92 -7.57 13.66
C ASP A 136 24.15 -7.60 12.14
N PHE A 137 23.50 -8.53 11.42
CA PHE A 137 23.56 -8.61 9.96
C PHE A 137 23.05 -7.33 9.28
N LEU A 138 21.91 -6.79 9.74
CA LEU A 138 21.33 -5.57 9.16
C LEU A 138 22.29 -4.39 9.32
N ILE A 139 22.91 -4.25 10.48
CA ILE A 139 23.92 -3.21 10.74
C ILE A 139 25.13 -3.38 9.81
N GLU A 140 25.70 -4.58 9.74
CA GLU A 140 26.89 -4.90 8.93
C GLU A 140 26.68 -4.59 7.44
N HIS A 141 25.47 -4.89 6.91
CA HIS A 141 25.17 -4.75 5.48
C HIS A 141 24.50 -3.41 5.12
N SER A 142 24.25 -2.54 6.08
CA SER A 142 23.61 -1.25 5.86
C SER A 142 24.55 -0.10 5.44
N GLY A 143 25.86 -0.34 5.47
CA GLY A 143 26.86 0.68 5.12
C GLY A 143 26.67 1.96 5.94
N THR A 144 26.62 3.10 5.27
CA THR A 144 26.46 4.43 5.89
C THR A 144 24.99 4.81 6.17
N ARG A 145 24.03 3.96 5.86
CA ARG A 145 22.60 4.27 6.14
C ARG A 145 22.39 4.42 7.64
N HIS A 146 21.84 5.57 8.02
CA HIS A 146 21.50 5.87 9.42
C HIS A 146 20.16 5.23 9.83
N ASN A 147 19.12 5.41 9.01
CA ASN A 147 17.79 4.89 9.31
C ASN A 147 17.63 3.47 8.76
N LEU A 148 17.30 2.53 9.63
CA LEU A 148 17.07 1.13 9.33
C LEU A 148 15.64 0.74 9.72
N GLU A 149 15.03 -0.15 8.97
CA GLU A 149 13.66 -0.61 9.19
C GLU A 149 13.64 -2.09 9.52
N LEU A 150 12.91 -2.47 10.56
CA LEU A 150 12.70 -3.85 10.95
C LEU A 150 11.20 -4.11 11.11
N ASP A 151 10.70 -5.07 10.35
CA ASP A 151 9.30 -5.48 10.39
C ASP A 151 9.16 -6.84 11.10
N PHE A 152 8.46 -6.84 12.23
CA PHE A 152 8.09 -8.06 12.93
C PHE A 152 6.87 -8.67 12.27
N PHE A 153 7.05 -9.83 11.66
CA PHE A 153 6.08 -10.53 10.87
C PHE A 153 6.06 -12.04 11.20
N GLY A 154 5.45 -12.83 10.33
CA GLY A 154 5.42 -14.29 10.40
C GLY A 154 4.00 -14.82 10.38
N GLY A 155 3.69 -15.79 11.22
CA GLY A 155 2.32 -16.22 11.46
C GLY A 155 1.58 -15.18 12.31
N GLU A 156 1.86 -15.14 13.61
CA GLU A 156 1.42 -14.07 14.52
C GLU A 156 2.56 -13.64 15.44
N PRO A 157 3.13 -12.45 15.23
CA PRO A 157 4.29 -11.98 16.01
C PRO A 157 4.05 -11.88 17.50
N LEU A 158 2.83 -11.51 17.93
CA LEU A 158 2.53 -11.41 19.37
C LEU A 158 2.50 -12.77 20.10
N MET A 159 2.55 -13.90 19.39
CA MET A 159 2.80 -15.21 20.00
C MET A 159 4.25 -15.35 20.50
N ASN A 160 5.16 -14.51 20.00
CA ASN A 160 6.56 -14.47 20.42
C ASN A 160 6.94 -13.09 21.00
N TYR A 161 6.01 -12.47 21.70
CA TYR A 161 6.11 -11.09 22.18
C TYR A 161 7.34 -10.82 23.04
N GLU A 162 7.76 -11.76 23.89
CA GLU A 162 8.94 -11.60 24.74
C GLU A 162 10.22 -11.47 23.90
N VAL A 163 10.35 -12.24 22.83
CA VAL A 163 11.49 -12.14 21.92
C VAL A 163 11.44 -10.85 21.11
N VAL A 164 10.25 -10.37 20.71
CA VAL A 164 10.10 -9.03 20.11
C VAL A 164 10.69 -7.96 21.02
N LYS A 165 10.32 -7.95 22.31
CA LYS A 165 10.86 -7.00 23.28
C LYS A 165 12.39 -7.09 23.45
N GLN A 166 12.91 -8.30 23.50
CA GLN A 166 14.36 -8.53 23.62
C GLN A 166 15.13 -8.03 22.40
N VAL A 167 14.62 -8.29 21.19
CA VAL A 167 15.23 -7.82 19.93
C VAL A 167 15.20 -6.30 19.84
N VAL A 168 14.09 -5.67 20.19
CA VAL A 168 13.97 -4.20 20.22
C VAL A 168 14.94 -3.61 21.25
N ALA A 169 14.98 -4.15 22.45
CA ALA A 169 15.90 -3.68 23.51
C ALA A 169 17.37 -3.82 23.08
N TYR A 170 17.73 -4.92 22.43
CA TYR A 170 19.07 -5.13 21.89
C TYR A 170 19.42 -4.08 20.82
N ALA A 171 18.55 -3.89 19.82
CA ALA A 171 18.77 -2.91 18.76
C ALA A 171 18.97 -1.51 19.34
N ARG A 172 18.10 -1.07 20.29
CA ARG A 172 18.22 0.22 20.99
C ARG A 172 19.54 0.37 21.73
N SER A 173 20.05 -0.73 22.31
CA SER A 173 21.29 -0.68 23.09
C SER A 173 22.54 -0.38 22.26
N ILE A 174 22.52 -0.75 20.95
CA ILE A 174 23.69 -0.62 20.06
C ILE A 174 23.54 0.49 19.00
N GLU A 175 22.35 1.11 18.87
CA GLU A 175 22.09 2.16 17.89
C GLU A 175 23.14 3.26 17.88
N LYS A 176 23.50 3.76 19.08
CA LYS A 176 24.43 4.89 19.24
C LYS A 176 25.85 4.53 18.79
N GLU A 177 26.33 3.35 19.16
CA GLU A 177 27.65 2.86 18.81
C GLU A 177 27.84 2.74 17.30
N HIS A 178 26.82 2.26 16.61
CA HIS A 178 26.84 2.04 15.16
C HIS A 178 26.31 3.22 14.34
N ASN A 179 25.93 4.33 14.95
CA ASN A 179 25.30 5.48 14.29
C ASN A 179 24.06 5.06 13.47
N LYS A 180 23.20 4.24 14.09
CA LYS A 180 21.94 3.75 13.48
C LYS A 180 20.73 4.29 14.24
N ASN A 181 19.58 4.26 13.56
CA ASN A 181 18.27 4.56 14.11
C ASN A 181 17.28 3.55 13.56
N PHE A 182 16.77 2.65 14.41
CA PHE A 182 15.82 1.63 13.99
C PHE A 182 14.38 2.14 14.07
N ARG A 183 13.63 1.92 13.00
CA ARG A 183 12.18 2.01 12.97
C ARG A 183 11.60 0.60 12.96
N PHE A 184 10.74 0.31 13.93
CA PHE A 184 10.10 -0.99 14.02
C PHE A 184 8.65 -0.92 13.54
N THR A 185 8.26 -1.93 12.76
CA THR A 185 6.86 -2.20 12.38
C THR A 185 6.47 -3.56 12.92
N ILE A 186 5.22 -3.77 13.24
CA ILE A 186 4.65 -5.08 13.58
C ILE A 186 3.30 -5.26 12.90
N THR A 187 3.09 -6.44 12.31
CA THR A 187 1.80 -6.82 11.71
C THR A 187 1.13 -7.86 12.60
N THR A 188 -0.05 -7.58 13.12
CA THR A 188 -0.76 -8.50 14.03
C THR A 188 -2.20 -8.76 13.60
N ASN A 189 -2.68 -9.96 13.87
CA ASN A 189 -4.08 -10.33 13.73
C ASN A 189 -4.96 -9.88 14.91
N GLY A 190 -4.39 -9.28 15.95
CA GLY A 190 -5.08 -8.67 17.08
C GLY A 190 -5.61 -9.61 18.16
N VAL A 191 -5.59 -10.92 17.99
CA VAL A 191 -6.12 -11.84 19.00
C VAL A 191 -5.41 -11.70 20.34
N GLN A 192 -4.09 -11.46 20.32
CA GLN A 192 -3.26 -11.24 21.50
C GLN A 192 -2.89 -9.79 21.76
N LEU A 193 -3.51 -8.84 21.06
CA LEU A 193 -3.30 -7.42 21.28
C LEU A 193 -4.10 -6.92 22.49
N THR A 194 -3.64 -7.25 23.67
CA THR A 194 -4.24 -6.90 24.96
C THR A 194 -3.58 -5.66 25.57
N GLU A 195 -4.26 -4.97 26.48
CA GLU A 195 -3.86 -3.66 27.03
C GLU A 195 -2.47 -3.67 27.71
N ASP A 196 -2.05 -4.81 28.25
CA ASP A 196 -0.72 -4.99 28.84
C ASP A 196 0.46 -4.79 27.85
N LYS A 197 0.18 -4.79 26.55
CA LYS A 197 1.18 -4.59 25.48
C LYS A 197 1.20 -3.18 24.93
N PHE A 198 0.18 -2.36 25.22
CA PHE A 198 0.01 -1.05 24.60
C PHE A 198 1.15 -0.11 24.87
N ASP A 199 1.62 -0.01 26.13
CA ASP A 199 2.72 0.88 26.50
C ASP A 199 3.99 0.61 25.71
N PHE A 200 4.37 -0.66 25.58
CA PHE A 200 5.54 -1.05 24.80
C PHE A 200 5.34 -0.77 23.31
N LEU A 201 4.20 -1.18 22.74
CA LEU A 201 3.92 -0.99 21.33
C LEU A 201 3.83 0.50 20.96
N ASN A 202 3.21 1.31 21.80
CA ASN A 202 3.10 2.75 21.59
C ASN A 202 4.45 3.46 21.69
N LYS A 203 5.34 2.99 22.56
CA LYS A 203 6.65 3.61 22.78
C LYS A 203 7.68 3.19 21.72
N GLU A 204 7.76 1.91 21.41
CA GLU A 204 8.88 1.35 20.65
C GLU A 204 8.55 1.03 19.20
N ILE A 205 7.28 0.75 18.87
CA ILE A 205 6.88 0.35 17.52
C ILE A 205 6.34 1.56 16.74
N SER A 206 7.08 1.96 15.72
CA SER A 206 6.78 3.15 14.92
C SER A 206 5.52 3.01 14.08
N ASN A 207 5.17 1.78 13.64
CA ASN A 207 3.95 1.54 12.89
C ASN A 207 3.37 0.18 13.22
N VAL A 208 2.06 0.10 13.43
CA VAL A 208 1.35 -1.16 13.74
C VAL A 208 0.30 -1.45 12.69
N VAL A 209 0.44 -2.57 12.02
CA VAL A 209 -0.52 -3.06 11.03
C VAL A 209 -1.51 -4.00 11.71
N LEU A 210 -2.79 -3.64 11.65
CA LEU A 210 -3.89 -4.33 12.30
C LEU A 210 -4.72 -5.08 11.26
N SER A 211 -4.65 -6.40 11.26
CA SER A 211 -5.23 -7.23 10.20
C SER A 211 -6.73 -7.52 10.44
N ILE A 212 -7.61 -6.86 9.67
CA ILE A 212 -9.07 -7.05 9.69
C ILE A 212 -9.65 -6.78 8.30
N ASP A 213 -10.53 -7.66 7.81
CA ASP A 213 -10.96 -7.62 6.40
C ASP A 213 -12.16 -6.70 6.12
N GLY A 214 -12.82 -6.18 7.15
CA GLY A 214 -14.03 -5.34 7.00
C GLY A 214 -15.16 -5.78 7.91
N ARG A 215 -16.38 -5.85 7.38
CA ARG A 215 -17.58 -6.29 8.11
C ARG A 215 -17.40 -7.68 8.75
N LYS A 216 -18.14 -7.93 9.82
CA LYS A 216 -18.01 -9.15 10.62
C LYS A 216 -18.10 -10.43 9.79
N GLU A 217 -19.11 -10.54 8.95
CA GLU A 217 -19.34 -11.72 8.09
C GLU A 217 -18.21 -11.95 7.08
N VAL A 218 -17.61 -10.88 6.56
CA VAL A 218 -16.46 -10.93 5.66
C VAL A 218 -15.23 -11.43 6.41
N ASN A 219 -14.89 -10.77 7.52
CA ASN A 219 -13.75 -11.14 8.35
C ASN A 219 -13.87 -12.60 8.86
N ASP A 220 -15.00 -12.97 9.45
CA ASP A 220 -15.18 -14.27 10.08
C ASP A 220 -15.20 -15.43 9.07
N ARG A 221 -15.63 -15.16 7.83
CA ARG A 221 -15.58 -16.13 6.73
C ARG A 221 -14.15 -16.49 6.34
N MET A 222 -13.25 -15.48 6.31
CA MET A 222 -11.91 -15.64 5.77
C MET A 222 -10.83 -15.79 6.86
N ARG A 223 -11.08 -15.31 8.08
CA ARG A 223 -10.12 -15.29 9.19
C ARG A 223 -10.63 -16.06 10.45
N PRO A 224 -10.98 -17.35 10.30
CA PRO A 224 -11.37 -18.15 11.45
C PRO A 224 -10.17 -18.45 12.36
N ASN A 225 -10.44 -18.69 13.64
CA ASN A 225 -9.46 -19.24 14.57
C ASN A 225 -9.23 -20.75 14.32
N ALA A 226 -8.30 -21.35 15.07
CA ALA A 226 -7.99 -22.77 14.95
C ALA A 226 -9.19 -23.69 15.22
N GLY A 227 -10.20 -23.24 15.96
CA GLY A 227 -11.45 -23.97 16.24
C GLY A 227 -12.56 -23.70 15.20
N GLY A 228 -12.27 -22.98 14.12
CA GLY A 228 -13.24 -22.66 13.05
C GLY A 228 -14.23 -21.55 13.40
N LYS A 229 -14.09 -20.87 14.55
CA LYS A 229 -14.93 -19.72 14.93
C LYS A 229 -14.35 -18.43 14.36
N GLY A 230 -15.22 -17.46 14.04
CA GLY A 230 -14.82 -16.14 13.62
C GLY A 230 -13.94 -15.43 14.66
N SER A 231 -13.12 -14.49 14.19
CA SER A 231 -12.20 -13.70 15.03
C SER A 231 -12.68 -12.28 15.31
N TYR A 232 -13.65 -11.76 14.55
CA TYR A 232 -14.06 -10.36 14.56
C TYR A 232 -14.42 -9.83 15.95
N ASP A 233 -15.30 -10.52 16.68
CA ASP A 233 -15.76 -10.05 18.00
C ASP A 233 -14.64 -10.00 19.04
N THR A 234 -13.56 -10.74 18.81
CA THR A 234 -12.36 -10.71 19.66
C THR A 234 -11.46 -9.54 19.28
N ILE A 235 -11.20 -9.38 17.97
CA ILE A 235 -10.15 -8.44 17.53
C ILE A 235 -10.61 -6.99 17.44
N LEU A 236 -11.87 -6.74 17.06
CA LEU A 236 -12.38 -5.37 16.89
C LEU A 236 -12.24 -4.52 18.17
N PRO A 237 -12.67 -4.98 19.37
CA PRO A 237 -12.49 -4.20 20.59
C PRO A 237 -11.02 -3.95 20.94
N HIS A 238 -10.12 -4.92 20.65
CA HIS A 238 -8.68 -4.73 20.87
C HIS A 238 -8.12 -3.63 19.98
N PHE A 239 -8.48 -3.64 18.69
CA PHE A 239 -8.04 -2.65 17.73
C PHE A 239 -8.55 -1.24 18.05
N GLN A 240 -9.83 -1.11 18.40
CA GLN A 240 -10.41 0.18 18.78
C GLN A 240 -9.69 0.80 19.97
N LYS A 241 -9.50 0.04 21.07
CA LYS A 241 -8.77 0.50 22.25
C LYS A 241 -7.31 0.85 21.94
N PHE A 242 -6.64 0.02 21.13
CA PHE A 242 -5.26 0.27 20.77
C PHE A 242 -5.09 1.53 19.93
N VAL A 243 -5.92 1.73 18.92
CA VAL A 243 -5.91 2.91 18.05
C VAL A 243 -6.23 4.18 18.82
N GLU A 244 -7.20 4.13 19.76
CA GLU A 244 -7.49 5.22 20.69
C GLU A 244 -6.26 5.56 21.54
N SER A 245 -5.57 4.54 22.09
CA SER A 245 -4.38 4.74 22.93
C SER A 245 -3.21 5.37 22.16
N ARG A 246 -3.18 5.26 20.82
CA ARG A 246 -2.19 5.89 19.93
C ARG A 246 -2.62 7.26 19.39
N GLY A 247 -3.81 7.76 19.74
CA GLY A 247 -4.33 9.02 19.21
C GLY A 247 -4.54 9.02 17.70
N GLN A 248 -4.93 7.90 17.11
CA GLN A 248 -5.15 7.71 15.66
C GLN A 248 -3.89 7.87 14.77
N ASP A 249 -2.70 7.68 15.32
CA ASP A 249 -1.45 7.88 14.59
C ASP A 249 -0.62 6.59 14.47
N GLN A 250 0.21 6.52 13.45
CA GLN A 250 1.21 5.47 13.20
C GLN A 250 0.66 4.03 13.26
N TYR A 251 -0.51 3.84 12.68
CA TYR A 251 -1.13 2.53 12.45
C TYR A 251 -1.84 2.54 11.10
N TYR A 252 -2.20 1.37 10.64
CA TYR A 252 -3.31 1.19 9.69
C TYR A 252 -3.98 -0.16 9.87
N VAL A 253 -5.27 -0.21 9.60
CA VAL A 253 -5.98 -1.47 9.46
C VAL A 253 -5.78 -1.99 8.05
N ARG A 254 -5.44 -3.28 7.93
CA ARG A 254 -5.21 -3.92 6.64
C ARG A 254 -6.16 -5.10 6.46
N GLY A 255 -6.98 -5.01 5.43
CA GLY A 255 -7.91 -6.05 5.02
C GLY A 255 -7.55 -6.64 3.66
N THR A 256 -8.20 -7.76 3.35
CA THR A 256 -8.10 -8.41 2.05
C THR A 256 -9.50 -8.66 1.52
N PHE A 257 -9.83 -8.11 0.35
CA PHE A 257 -11.06 -8.47 -0.32
C PHE A 257 -10.86 -9.64 -1.28
N THR A 258 -11.89 -10.41 -1.46
CA THR A 258 -11.91 -11.63 -2.25
C THR A 258 -13.13 -11.61 -3.18
N ARG A 259 -13.29 -12.62 -4.02
CA ARG A 259 -14.51 -12.80 -4.82
C ARG A 259 -15.79 -12.88 -3.97
N TYR A 260 -15.66 -13.16 -2.67
CA TYR A 260 -16.81 -13.25 -1.76
C TYR A 260 -17.33 -11.91 -1.25
N ASN A 261 -16.56 -10.84 -1.42
CA ASN A 261 -16.90 -9.48 -1.02
C ASN A 261 -16.40 -8.46 -2.04
N LEU A 262 -16.85 -8.60 -3.28
CA LEU A 262 -16.52 -7.63 -4.35
C LEU A 262 -17.03 -6.22 -4.02
N ASP A 263 -18.03 -6.10 -3.12
CA ASP A 263 -18.54 -4.86 -2.57
C ASP A 263 -17.63 -4.26 -1.47
N PHE A 264 -16.32 -4.44 -1.59
CA PHE A 264 -15.31 -4.10 -0.58
C PHE A 264 -15.31 -2.62 -0.15
N ALA A 265 -15.84 -1.71 -0.98
CA ALA A 265 -16.00 -0.32 -0.56
C ALA A 265 -16.90 -0.19 0.68
N GLN A 266 -17.85 -1.10 0.88
CA GLN A 266 -18.66 -1.15 2.11
C GLN A 266 -17.80 -1.59 3.31
N ASP A 267 -16.88 -2.50 3.11
CA ASP A 267 -15.95 -2.94 4.16
C ASP A 267 -15.04 -1.80 4.62
N VAL A 268 -14.50 -1.03 3.67
CA VAL A 268 -13.71 0.19 3.96
C VAL A 268 -14.54 1.21 4.75
N LEU A 269 -15.77 1.47 4.33
CA LEU A 269 -16.64 2.45 4.99
C LEU A 269 -17.11 1.96 6.37
N ASP A 270 -17.34 0.65 6.55
CA ASP A 270 -17.66 0.07 7.85
C ASP A 270 -16.47 0.19 8.83
N LEU A 271 -15.26 -0.11 8.37
CA LEU A 271 -14.06 0.09 9.18
C LEU A 271 -13.90 1.54 9.63
N ASN A 272 -14.11 2.51 8.74
CA ASN A 272 -14.09 3.92 9.13
C ASN A 272 -15.21 4.25 10.13
N ALA A 273 -16.42 3.73 9.95
CA ALA A 273 -17.52 3.91 10.89
C ALA A 273 -17.24 3.27 12.28
N LYS A 274 -16.31 2.30 12.36
CA LYS A 274 -15.82 1.70 13.61
C LYS A 274 -14.70 2.49 14.27
N GLY A 275 -14.29 3.62 13.69
CA GLY A 275 -13.30 4.54 14.26
C GLY A 275 -11.88 4.34 13.74
N PHE A 276 -11.70 3.77 12.56
CA PHE A 276 -10.38 3.66 11.92
C PHE A 276 -10.24 4.69 10.80
N ASP A 277 -9.21 5.54 10.89
CA ASP A 277 -8.94 6.59 9.92
C ASP A 277 -7.79 6.28 8.96
N GLN A 278 -7.08 5.17 9.18
CA GLN A 278 -5.98 4.70 8.34
C GLN A 278 -6.31 3.30 7.83
N ILE A 279 -6.71 3.19 6.57
CA ILE A 279 -7.30 1.94 6.03
C ILE A 279 -6.61 1.52 4.74
N SER A 280 -6.29 0.23 4.63
CA SER A 280 -5.88 -0.47 3.41
C SER A 280 -6.71 -1.73 3.26
N VAL A 281 -7.40 -1.89 2.13
CA VAL A 281 -8.12 -3.15 1.78
C VAL A 281 -7.68 -3.57 0.39
N GLU A 282 -6.92 -4.65 0.32
CA GLU A 282 -6.21 -5.08 -0.89
C GLU A 282 -6.88 -6.28 -1.56
N PRO A 283 -6.76 -6.43 -2.88
CA PRO A 283 -7.23 -7.62 -3.57
C PRO A 283 -6.45 -8.86 -3.14
N VAL A 284 -7.14 -9.99 -2.98
CA VAL A 284 -6.47 -11.25 -2.74
C VAL A 284 -5.62 -11.66 -3.94
N VAL A 285 -4.36 -12.03 -3.68
CA VAL A 285 -3.46 -12.63 -4.67
C VAL A 285 -3.33 -14.11 -4.35
N THR A 286 -3.91 -14.97 -5.19
CA THR A 286 -3.95 -16.41 -4.96
C THR A 286 -4.14 -17.18 -6.28
N ASP A 287 -3.95 -18.50 -6.26
CA ASP A 287 -4.20 -19.39 -7.39
C ASP A 287 -5.69 -19.42 -7.74
N SER A 288 -6.01 -19.34 -9.04
CA SER A 288 -7.38 -19.35 -9.58
C SER A 288 -8.20 -20.61 -9.26
N LYS A 289 -7.56 -21.67 -8.78
CA LYS A 289 -8.24 -22.89 -8.29
C LYS A 289 -9.09 -22.66 -7.03
N TYR A 290 -8.84 -21.60 -6.28
CA TYR A 290 -9.61 -21.28 -5.07
C TYR A 290 -10.88 -20.51 -5.41
N ASP A 291 -11.99 -20.86 -4.73
CA ASP A 291 -13.31 -20.25 -4.97
C ASP A 291 -13.36 -18.75 -4.64
N TYR A 292 -12.48 -18.29 -3.75
CA TYR A 292 -12.36 -16.89 -3.34
C TYR A 292 -11.39 -16.07 -4.21
N ALA A 293 -10.70 -16.71 -5.16
CA ALA A 293 -9.79 -16.02 -6.06
C ALA A 293 -10.53 -15.06 -6.97
N LEU A 294 -10.00 -13.87 -7.14
CA LEU A 294 -10.50 -12.89 -8.10
C LEU A 294 -10.23 -13.40 -9.53
N ARG A 295 -11.15 -13.08 -10.43
CA ARG A 295 -11.10 -13.48 -11.84
C ARG A 295 -11.30 -12.27 -12.74
N GLU A 296 -10.95 -12.41 -14.00
CA GLU A 296 -11.09 -11.34 -14.99
C GLU A 296 -12.54 -10.84 -15.11
N GLU A 297 -13.51 -11.73 -15.00
CA GLU A 297 -14.94 -11.41 -15.00
C GLU A 297 -15.39 -10.53 -13.81
N ASP A 298 -14.61 -10.47 -12.73
CA ASP A 298 -14.91 -9.66 -11.54
C ASP A 298 -14.40 -8.20 -11.70
N LEU A 299 -13.50 -7.94 -12.66
CA LEU A 299 -12.85 -6.63 -12.84
C LEU A 299 -13.82 -5.46 -13.02
N PRO A 300 -14.90 -5.59 -13.84
CA PRO A 300 -15.87 -4.48 -13.98
C PRO A 300 -16.48 -4.06 -12.64
N VAL A 301 -16.85 -5.03 -11.80
CA VAL A 301 -17.40 -4.76 -10.46
C VAL A 301 -16.37 -4.12 -9.56
N ILE A 302 -15.13 -4.58 -9.61
CA ILE A 302 -14.02 -4.03 -8.81
C ILE A 302 -13.75 -2.57 -9.21
N TYR A 303 -13.75 -2.24 -10.49
CA TYR A 303 -13.57 -0.86 -10.95
C TYR A 303 -14.71 0.04 -10.49
N ASP A 304 -15.97 -0.40 -10.58
CA ASP A 304 -17.13 0.35 -10.10
C ASP A 304 -17.02 0.60 -8.58
N GLU A 305 -16.54 -0.36 -7.81
CA GLU A 305 -16.36 -0.22 -6.36
C GLU A 305 -15.24 0.77 -6.00
N TYR A 306 -14.11 0.74 -6.71
CA TYR A 306 -13.06 1.76 -6.53
C TYR A 306 -13.58 3.16 -6.90
N GLU A 307 -14.33 3.29 -7.99
CA GLU A 307 -14.91 4.57 -8.38
C GLU A 307 -15.94 5.08 -7.36
N ARG A 308 -16.79 4.20 -6.84
CA ARG A 308 -17.74 4.51 -5.78
C ARG A 308 -17.02 4.99 -4.52
N LEU A 309 -15.97 4.30 -4.11
CA LEU A 309 -15.18 4.66 -2.94
C LEU A 309 -14.46 6.00 -3.15
N ALA A 310 -13.88 6.25 -4.32
CA ALA A 310 -13.23 7.51 -4.65
C ALA A 310 -14.20 8.70 -4.56
N LYS A 311 -15.41 8.57 -5.13
CA LYS A 311 -16.46 9.59 -5.05
C LYS A 311 -16.85 9.88 -3.60
N GLU A 312 -17.01 8.85 -2.78
CA GLU A 312 -17.37 9.01 -1.37
C GLU A 312 -16.23 9.66 -0.57
N LEU A 313 -14.98 9.30 -0.81
CA LEU A 313 -13.82 9.93 -0.16
C LEU A 313 -13.67 11.40 -0.54
N ILE A 314 -13.85 11.76 -1.82
CA ILE A 314 -13.86 13.16 -2.26
C ILE A 314 -14.97 13.94 -1.55
N ARG A 315 -16.18 13.37 -1.46
CA ARG A 315 -17.32 13.98 -0.77
C ARG A 315 -17.01 14.22 0.71
N ARG A 316 -16.45 13.21 1.40
CA ARG A 316 -16.07 13.31 2.82
C ARG A 316 -14.94 14.30 3.04
N LYS A 317 -13.91 14.30 2.18
CA LYS A 317 -12.80 15.25 2.25
C LYS A 317 -13.29 16.71 2.15
N LYS A 318 -14.22 16.98 1.21
CA LYS A 318 -14.87 18.30 1.07
C LYS A 318 -15.71 18.68 2.29
N ALA A 319 -16.27 17.72 3.01
CA ALA A 319 -17.06 17.93 4.23
C ALA A 319 -16.21 17.98 5.52
N GLY A 320 -14.89 17.82 5.44
CA GLY A 320 -14.00 17.77 6.61
C GLY A 320 -14.10 16.49 7.45
N THR A 321 -14.69 15.42 6.90
CA THR A 321 -14.86 14.11 7.54
C THR A 321 -14.14 13.00 6.79
N GLY A 322 -13.04 13.36 6.09
CA GLY A 322 -12.22 12.43 5.32
C GLY A 322 -11.41 11.49 6.21
N PHE A 323 -11.03 10.36 5.66
CA PHE A 323 -10.08 9.40 6.23
C PHE A 323 -9.07 8.98 5.15
N ASN A 324 -7.99 8.31 5.53
CA ASN A 324 -6.97 7.86 4.60
C ASN A 324 -7.27 6.45 4.10
N PHE A 325 -7.38 6.31 2.79
CA PHE A 325 -7.39 5.02 2.12
C PHE A 325 -6.12 4.87 1.29
N PHE A 326 -5.27 3.93 1.64
CA PHE A 326 -3.89 3.85 1.14
C PHE A 326 -3.77 3.76 -0.38
N HIS A 327 -4.70 3.10 -1.06
CA HIS A 327 -4.68 3.00 -2.53
C HIS A 327 -4.88 4.36 -3.25
N PHE A 328 -5.39 5.37 -2.54
CA PHE A 328 -5.59 6.71 -3.09
C PHE A 328 -4.60 7.75 -2.54
N MET A 329 -3.62 7.30 -1.76
CA MET A 329 -2.55 8.16 -1.26
C MET A 329 -1.38 8.13 -2.24
N ILE A 330 -1.45 8.97 -3.25
CA ILE A 330 -0.38 9.20 -4.22
C ILE A 330 0.23 10.55 -3.90
N ASP A 331 1.55 10.60 -3.71
CA ASP A 331 2.29 11.85 -3.61
C ASP A 331 2.58 12.35 -5.03
N LEU A 332 1.81 13.34 -5.46
CA LEU A 332 1.96 13.95 -6.77
C LEU A 332 3.00 15.08 -6.79
N ASP A 333 3.48 15.50 -5.61
CA ASP A 333 4.43 16.62 -5.47
C ASP A 333 5.90 16.18 -5.60
N GLN A 334 6.15 14.88 -5.53
CA GLN A 334 7.49 14.28 -5.58
C GLN A 334 7.70 13.34 -6.79
N GLY A 335 6.86 13.44 -7.79
CA GLY A 335 6.87 12.62 -9.00
C GLY A 335 8.14 12.69 -9.81
#